data_dc401d2a2935eb74621876461a332a57
#
_entry.id   dc401d2a2935eb74621876461a332a57
#
_cell.length_a   1.000
_cell.length_b   1.000
_cell.length_c   1.000
_cell.angle_alpha   90.00
_cell.angle_beta   90.00
_cell.angle_gamma   90.00
#
_symmetry.space_group_name_H-M   'P 1'
#
loop_
_entity.id
_entity.type
_entity.pdbx_description
1 polymer ?
#
loop_
_entity_poly.entity_id
_entity_poly.type
_entity_poly.pdbx_seq_one_letter_code
_entity_poly.pdbx_strand_id
1 'polypeptide(L)'
;MDGTVFREPIVCQNVPRLVTNWDSPIIVGRHAFGDQYKATDFVVKGPGKLTMKFEGEDGTIQEFEVYNFKSGGVAMGMYNVDESIRGFARACLNMNNQSLARLFIHEKHHFEKI
;
A
#
# COMPACT_ATOMS: atom_id res chain seq x y z
N MET A 1 -14.34 2.73 1.37
CA MET A 1 -14.04 1.99 0.12
C MET A 1 -13.01 0.95 0.51
N ASP A 2 -13.29 -0.30 0.23
CA ASP A 2 -12.40 -1.43 0.48
C ASP A 2 -12.51 -2.36 -0.72
N GLY A 3 -11.40 -2.84 -1.23
CA GLY A 3 -11.41 -3.74 -2.36
C GLY A 3 -10.06 -3.92 -3.04
N THR A 4 -10.04 -4.87 -3.97
CA THR A 4 -8.88 -5.19 -4.78
C THR A 4 -9.20 -4.92 -6.25
N VAL A 5 -8.35 -4.17 -6.92
CA VAL A 5 -8.46 -3.89 -8.35
C VAL A 5 -7.29 -4.52 -9.07
N PHE A 6 -7.57 -5.39 -10.03
CA PHE A 6 -6.56 -5.94 -10.92
C PHE A 6 -6.57 -5.21 -12.25
N ARG A 7 -5.39 -4.87 -12.72
CA ARG A 7 -5.20 -4.23 -14.03
C ARG A 7 -4.34 -5.13 -14.89
N GLU A 8 -4.93 -5.53 -15.99
CA GLU A 8 -4.25 -6.28 -17.04
C GLU A 8 -3.76 -5.31 -18.13
N PRO A 9 -2.57 -5.49 -18.69
CA PRO A 9 -2.06 -4.63 -19.76
C PRO A 9 -2.89 -4.77 -21.03
N ILE A 10 -3.20 -3.66 -21.67
CA ILE A 10 -3.80 -3.62 -23.00
C ILE A 10 -2.67 -3.76 -24.02
N VAL A 11 -2.68 -4.84 -24.77
CA VAL A 11 -1.69 -5.13 -25.82
C VAL A 11 -2.31 -4.86 -27.18
N CYS A 12 -1.79 -3.83 -27.88
CA CYS A 12 -2.21 -3.49 -29.24
C CYS A 12 -1.15 -3.91 -30.24
N GLN A 13 -1.55 -4.54 -31.36
CA GLN A 13 -0.63 -4.97 -32.40
C GLN A 13 0.11 -3.81 -33.08
N ASN A 14 -0.54 -2.64 -33.14
CA ASN A 14 -0.01 -1.45 -33.82
C ASN A 14 0.83 -0.55 -32.92
N VAL A 15 0.96 -0.88 -31.64
CA VAL A 15 1.76 -0.11 -30.69
C VAL A 15 2.89 -0.98 -30.18
N PRO A 16 4.12 -0.77 -30.66
CA PRO A 16 5.26 -1.56 -30.22
C PRO A 16 5.56 -1.33 -28.74
N ARG A 17 5.93 -2.39 -28.05
CA ARG A 17 6.34 -2.31 -26.63
C ARG A 17 7.68 -1.60 -26.48
N LEU A 18 7.84 -0.80 -25.46
CA LEU A 18 9.13 -0.18 -25.13
C LEU A 18 10.21 -1.21 -24.81
N VAL A 19 9.82 -2.33 -24.20
CA VAL A 19 10.71 -3.46 -23.91
C VAL A 19 10.30 -4.63 -24.80
N THR A 20 11.13 -4.93 -25.79
CA THR A 20 10.83 -5.84 -26.91
C THR A 20 10.63 -7.31 -26.51
N ASN A 21 11.15 -7.75 -25.36
CA ASN A 21 11.10 -9.15 -24.93
C ASN A 21 10.05 -9.41 -23.82
N TRP A 22 9.17 -8.47 -23.57
CA TRP A 22 8.08 -8.67 -22.60
C TRP A 22 6.83 -9.22 -23.29
N ASP A 23 6.84 -10.52 -23.52
CA ASP A 23 5.77 -11.21 -24.26
C ASP A 23 4.60 -11.65 -23.39
N SER A 24 4.82 -11.78 -22.07
CA SER A 24 3.80 -12.15 -21.12
C SER A 24 3.20 -10.93 -20.41
N PRO A 25 1.88 -10.90 -20.15
CA PRO A 25 1.24 -9.81 -19.44
C PRO A 25 1.71 -9.77 -17.98
N ILE A 26 1.95 -8.55 -17.46
CA ILE A 26 2.18 -8.30 -16.04
C ILE A 26 0.91 -7.70 -15.47
N ILE A 27 0.24 -8.44 -14.60
CA ILE A 27 -1.00 -8.01 -13.95
C ILE A 27 -0.65 -7.29 -12.66
N VAL A 28 -1.16 -6.07 -12.47
CA VAL A 28 -0.94 -5.28 -11.25
C VAL A 28 -2.20 -5.32 -10.40
N GLY A 29 -2.09 -5.90 -9.20
CA GLY A 29 -3.12 -5.84 -8.17
C GLY A 29 -2.93 -4.62 -7.28
N ARG A 30 -4.00 -3.87 -7.02
CA ARG A 30 -4.01 -2.69 -6.16
C ARG A 30 -5.01 -2.85 -5.03
N HIS A 31 -4.53 -2.64 -3.81
CA HIS A 31 -5.38 -2.57 -2.62
C HIS A 31 -5.98 -1.17 -2.47
N ALA A 32 -7.29 -1.10 -2.30
CA ALA A 32 -8.01 0.16 -2.07
C ALA A 32 -8.58 0.16 -0.65
N PHE A 33 -7.87 0.79 0.28
CA PHE A 33 -8.28 0.93 1.67
C PHE A 33 -7.75 2.23 2.30
N GLY A 34 -7.55 2.25 3.62
CA GLY A 34 -7.19 3.42 4.41
C GLY A 34 -5.79 3.99 4.19
N ASP A 35 -4.88 3.19 3.65
CA ASP A 35 -3.49 3.56 3.41
C ASP A 35 -3.31 4.70 2.40
N GLN A 36 -4.01 4.68 1.29
CA GLN A 36 -3.91 5.69 0.25
C GLN A 36 -5.15 6.59 0.13
N TYR A 37 -6.34 6.02 0.36
CA TYR A 37 -7.61 6.71 0.10
C TYR A 37 -8.19 7.44 1.31
N LYS A 38 -7.69 7.16 2.51
CA LYS A 38 -8.10 7.79 3.77
C LYS A 38 -6.92 8.27 4.60
N ALA A 39 -5.80 8.57 3.96
CA ALA A 39 -4.66 9.16 4.64
C ALA A 39 -5.04 10.52 5.24
N THR A 40 -4.49 10.81 6.42
CA THR A 40 -4.56 12.14 7.01
C THR A 40 -3.26 12.86 6.74
N ASP A 41 -3.33 13.99 6.06
CA ASP A 41 -2.17 14.79 5.72
C ASP A 41 -2.32 16.23 6.19
N PHE A 42 -1.20 16.87 6.50
CA PHE A 42 -1.16 18.28 6.86
C PHE A 42 0.18 18.93 6.53
N VAL A 43 0.14 20.25 6.37
CA VAL A 43 1.32 21.07 6.11
C VAL A 43 1.97 21.46 7.43
N VAL A 44 3.25 21.10 7.59
CA VAL A 44 4.09 21.54 8.70
C VAL A 44 4.66 22.91 8.37
N LYS A 45 4.33 23.93 9.15
CA LYS A 45 4.67 25.34 8.83
C LYS A 45 6.09 25.76 9.27
N GLY A 46 6.76 24.97 10.12
CA GLY A 46 8.09 25.34 10.65
C GLY A 46 8.75 24.19 11.40
N PRO A 47 9.85 24.47 12.12
CA PRO A 47 10.55 23.47 12.92
C PRO A 47 9.63 22.83 13.97
N GLY A 48 9.77 21.54 14.18
CA GLY A 48 8.97 20.83 15.18
C GLY A 48 9.11 19.32 15.07
N LYS A 49 8.64 18.64 16.09
CA LYS A 49 8.69 17.20 16.23
C LYS A 49 7.36 16.56 15.82
N LEU A 50 7.40 15.63 14.92
CA LEU A 50 6.27 14.77 14.57
C LEU A 50 6.36 13.50 15.41
N THR A 51 5.30 13.22 16.16
CA THR A 51 5.14 11.97 16.92
C THR A 51 3.88 11.24 16.48
N MET A 52 3.92 9.93 16.55
CA MET A 52 2.76 9.07 16.34
C MET A 52 2.45 8.40 17.68
N LYS A 53 1.20 8.54 18.14
CA LYS A 53 0.72 7.98 19.41
C LYS A 53 -0.41 7.01 19.14
N PHE A 54 -0.31 5.83 19.73
CA PHE A 54 -1.39 4.85 19.79
C PHE A 54 -1.87 4.70 21.22
N GLU A 55 -3.17 4.84 21.43
CA GLU A 55 -3.85 4.65 22.73
C GLU A 55 -4.78 3.43 22.61
N GLY A 56 -4.40 2.34 23.25
CA GLY A 56 -5.21 1.14 23.33
C GLY A 56 -6.39 1.31 24.31
N GLU A 57 -7.50 0.62 24.07
CA GLU A 57 -8.65 0.59 24.98
C GLU A 57 -8.29 -0.04 26.35
N ASP A 58 -7.25 -0.85 26.39
CA ASP A 58 -6.68 -1.46 27.60
C ASP A 58 -5.79 -0.51 28.41
N GLY A 59 -5.67 0.75 27.97
CA GLY A 59 -4.81 1.76 28.59
C GLY A 59 -3.34 1.70 28.14
N THR A 60 -2.99 0.82 27.19
CA THR A 60 -1.65 0.76 26.63
C THR A 60 -1.38 2.01 25.78
N ILE A 61 -0.26 2.68 26.05
CA ILE A 61 0.18 3.84 25.28
C ILE A 61 1.51 3.48 24.58
N GLN A 62 1.53 3.67 23.26
CA GLN A 62 2.75 3.57 22.47
C GLN A 62 2.98 4.90 21.76
N GLU A 63 4.18 5.46 21.87
CA GLU A 63 4.56 6.71 21.24
C GLU A 63 5.89 6.55 20.51
N PHE A 64 5.90 7.00 19.25
CA PHE A 64 7.06 6.91 18.37
C PHE A 64 7.39 8.29 17.82
N GLU A 65 8.65 8.68 17.91
CA GLU A 65 9.14 9.82 17.15
C GLU A 65 9.25 9.43 15.67
N VAL A 66 8.50 10.13 14.81
CA VAL A 66 8.52 9.89 13.37
C VAL A 66 9.60 10.72 12.71
N TYR A 67 9.63 12.02 13.00
CA TYR A 67 10.62 12.94 12.42
C TYR A 67 10.72 14.24 13.20
N ASN A 68 11.91 14.86 13.15
CA ASN A 68 12.16 16.18 13.72
C ASN A 68 12.44 17.17 12.58
N PHE A 69 11.43 17.97 12.25
CA PHE A 69 11.50 18.97 11.19
C PHE A 69 12.40 20.14 11.59
N LYS A 70 13.35 20.48 10.73
CA LYS A 70 14.19 21.68 10.86
C LYS A 70 13.61 22.90 10.15
N SER A 71 12.65 22.69 9.26
CA SER A 71 11.94 23.69 8.48
C SER A 71 10.54 23.20 8.16
N GLY A 72 9.76 23.94 7.38
CA GLY A 72 8.46 23.49 6.90
C GLY A 72 8.53 22.23 6.04
N GLY A 73 7.40 21.53 5.94
CA GLY A 73 7.28 20.28 5.20
C GLY A 73 5.85 19.79 5.15
N VAL A 74 5.69 18.49 4.87
CA VAL A 74 4.41 17.79 4.85
C VAL A 74 4.51 16.53 5.72
N ALA A 75 3.47 16.24 6.46
CA ALA A 75 3.34 15.00 7.22
C ALA A 75 2.08 14.26 6.80
N MET A 76 2.15 12.92 6.79
CA MET A 76 1.06 12.05 6.37
C MET A 76 0.99 10.84 7.32
N GLY A 77 -0.23 10.52 7.76
CA GLY A 77 -0.56 9.31 8.50
C GLY A 77 -1.41 8.37 7.65
N MET A 78 -1.03 7.10 7.58
CA MET A 78 -1.76 6.04 6.90
C MET A 78 -2.05 4.90 7.86
N TYR A 79 -3.10 4.13 7.59
CA TYR A 79 -3.42 2.94 8.38
C TYR A 79 -3.98 1.83 7.50
N ASN A 80 -3.90 0.61 7.99
CA ASN A 80 -4.59 -0.53 7.40
C ASN A 80 -5.13 -1.43 8.52
N VAL A 81 -6.01 -2.35 8.19
CA VAL A 81 -6.59 -3.32 9.14
C VAL A 81 -6.39 -4.75 8.64
N ASP A 82 -6.19 -5.68 9.56
CA ASP A 82 -5.91 -7.09 9.28
C ASP A 82 -6.92 -7.74 8.34
N GLU A 83 -8.20 -7.47 8.52
CA GLU A 83 -9.26 -8.04 7.68
C GLU A 83 -9.09 -7.63 6.21
N SER A 84 -8.83 -6.34 5.96
CA SER A 84 -8.63 -5.81 4.62
C SER A 84 -7.34 -6.35 3.99
N ILE A 85 -6.26 -6.45 4.77
CA ILE A 85 -4.98 -7.04 4.33
C ILE A 85 -5.17 -8.49 3.92
N ARG A 86 -5.84 -9.30 4.75
CA ARG A 86 -6.14 -10.70 4.45
C ARG A 86 -7.06 -10.86 3.23
N GLY A 87 -8.05 -9.97 3.07
CA GLY A 87 -8.92 -9.92 1.89
C GLY A 87 -8.12 -9.68 0.60
N PHE A 88 -7.22 -8.71 0.63
CA PHE A 88 -6.31 -8.41 -0.48
C PHE A 88 -5.41 -9.60 -0.82
N ALA A 89 -4.77 -10.19 0.19
CA ALA A 89 -3.90 -11.35 0.01
C ALA A 89 -4.64 -12.54 -0.63
N ARG A 90 -5.85 -12.87 -0.15
CA ARG A 90 -6.69 -13.93 -0.74
C ARG A 90 -7.06 -13.64 -2.19
N ALA A 91 -7.43 -12.40 -2.51
CA ALA A 91 -7.75 -11.99 -3.87
C ALA A 91 -6.54 -12.16 -4.80
N CYS A 92 -5.35 -11.76 -4.36
CA CYS A 92 -4.11 -11.92 -5.12
C CYS A 92 -3.74 -13.40 -5.34
N LEU A 93 -3.86 -14.25 -4.31
CA LEU A 93 -3.61 -15.68 -4.42
C LEU A 93 -4.60 -16.37 -5.36
N ASN A 94 -5.87 -16.01 -5.31
CA ASN A 94 -6.89 -16.55 -6.21
C ASN A 94 -6.63 -16.14 -7.67
N MET A 95 -6.26 -14.90 -7.92
CA MET A 95 -5.89 -14.42 -9.26
C MET A 95 -4.65 -15.17 -9.78
N ASN A 96 -3.64 -15.36 -8.94
CA ASN A 96 -2.43 -16.11 -9.30
C ASN A 96 -2.75 -17.56 -9.70
N ASN A 97 -3.60 -18.25 -8.95
CA ASN A 97 -4.02 -19.62 -9.27
C ASN A 97 -4.77 -19.71 -10.61
N GLN A 98 -5.55 -18.70 -10.96
CA GLN A 98 -6.28 -18.66 -12.25
C GLN A 98 -5.36 -18.37 -13.43
N SER A 99 -4.37 -17.53 -13.26
CA SER A 99 -3.46 -17.10 -14.33
C SER A 99 -2.21 -17.97 -14.49
N LEU A 100 -1.96 -18.94 -13.58
CA LEU A 100 -0.73 -19.74 -13.49
C LEU A 100 0.56 -18.89 -13.52
N ALA A 101 0.46 -17.67 -13.07
CA ALA A 101 1.55 -16.69 -13.08
C ALA A 101 2.35 -16.72 -11.77
N ARG A 102 3.56 -16.20 -11.81
CA ARG A 102 4.37 -16.01 -10.60
C ARG A 102 3.89 -14.76 -9.87
N LEU A 103 3.50 -14.89 -8.60
CA LEU A 103 3.03 -13.79 -7.78
C LEU A 103 4.19 -13.17 -7.00
N PHE A 104 4.33 -11.83 -7.08
CA PHE A 104 5.16 -11.03 -6.21
C PHE A 104 4.25 -10.07 -5.45
N ILE A 105 4.23 -10.17 -4.13
CA ILE A 105 3.49 -9.25 -3.27
C ILE A 105 4.51 -8.30 -2.64
N HIS A 106 4.35 -7.01 -2.90
CA HIS A 106 5.09 -5.96 -2.21
C HIS A 106 4.13 -5.21 -1.32
N GLU A 107 4.30 -5.35 -0.02
CA GLU A 107 3.57 -4.58 0.97
C GLU A 107 4.53 -3.77 1.84
N LYS A 108 4.15 -2.55 2.13
CA LYS A 108 5.03 -1.59 2.81
C LYS A 108 5.17 -1.85 4.31
N HIS A 109 4.31 -2.71 4.89
CA HIS A 109 4.27 -2.99 6.33
C HIS A 109 3.96 -4.47 6.64
N HIS A 110 4.89 -5.10 7.34
CA HIS A 110 4.78 -6.31 8.17
C HIS A 110 4.11 -7.58 7.58
N PHE A 111 4.87 -8.32 6.81
CA PHE A 111 4.64 -9.76 6.59
C PHE A 111 5.36 -10.66 7.62
N GLU A 112 5.52 -10.26 8.85
CA GLU A 112 6.25 -11.11 9.81
C GLU A 112 5.39 -12.19 10.49
N LYS A 113 4.08 -12.26 10.26
CA LYS A 113 3.23 -13.30 10.90
C LYS A 113 2.02 -13.66 10.03
N ILE A 114 2.22 -14.33 8.90
CA ILE A 114 1.15 -15.15 8.33
C ILE A 114 1.69 -16.58 8.12
#